data_b47e3925661b07b23b90afd11359777f
#
_entry.id   b47e3925661b07b23b90afd11359777f
#
_cell.length_a   1.000
_cell.length_b   1.000
_cell.length_c   1.000
_cell.angle_alpha   90.00
_cell.angle_beta   90.00
_cell.angle_gamma   90.00
#
_symmetry.space_group_name_H-M   'P 1'
#
loop_
_entity.id
_entity.type
_entity.pdbx_description
1 polymer ?
#
loop_
_entity_poly.entity_id
_entity_poly.type
_entity_poly.pdbx_seq_one_letter_code
_entity_poly.pdbx_strand_id
1 'polypeptide(L)'
;MGQTENPVRYSIITDKNPREIVMLRGSGCRYLRCRFCDYHLDSSRNEEENYRINKEALSKVNGIYHSLEVINSGSFLELDEKTMEEIRRVCKEKQISQLRFEVHWMYHKHVQKWKDYFKKQGITLKIKMGVETFDDTFRREVFDKGMEGVMPEEIAGVADEVCLLFGISGQTAESMQKDLETGLKYF
;
A
#
# COMPACT_ATOMS: atom_id res chain seq x y z
N MET A 1 11.97 -3.27 -28.64
CA MET A 1 11.21 -3.84 -27.52
C MET A 1 12.21 -3.99 -26.38
N GLY A 2 12.24 -3.03 -25.45
CA GLY A 2 13.12 -3.10 -24.29
C GLY A 2 12.70 -4.29 -23.43
N GLN A 3 13.68 -5.09 -23.00
CA GLN A 3 13.47 -6.08 -21.96
C GLN A 3 13.02 -5.28 -20.72
N THR A 4 11.79 -5.49 -20.26
CA THR A 4 11.35 -4.97 -18.97
C THR A 4 12.16 -5.72 -17.93
N GLU A 5 13.14 -5.05 -17.34
CA GLU A 5 13.87 -5.61 -16.19
C GLU A 5 12.86 -6.04 -15.15
N ASN A 6 13.04 -7.23 -14.59
CA ASN A 6 12.19 -7.70 -13.50
C ASN A 6 12.25 -6.70 -12.34
N PRO A 7 11.12 -6.24 -11.80
CA PRO A 7 11.13 -5.26 -10.74
C PRO A 7 11.87 -5.78 -9.50
N VAL A 8 12.60 -4.90 -8.83
CA VAL A 8 13.21 -5.21 -7.53
C VAL A 8 12.10 -5.44 -6.51
N ARG A 9 12.02 -6.66 -5.96
CA ARG A 9 10.90 -7.07 -5.08
C ARG A 9 11.22 -7.05 -3.60
N TYR A 10 12.43 -6.70 -3.21
CA TYR A 10 12.83 -6.57 -1.82
C TYR A 10 13.83 -5.42 -1.67
N SER A 11 13.62 -4.59 -0.67
CA SER A 11 14.53 -3.52 -0.27
C SER A 11 14.46 -3.24 1.23
N ILE A 12 15.40 -2.44 1.71
CA ILE A 12 15.52 -2.04 3.11
C ILE A 12 15.55 -0.52 3.17
N ILE A 13 14.74 0.05 4.05
CA ILE A 13 14.81 1.45 4.46
C ILE A 13 15.55 1.51 5.80
N THR A 14 16.66 2.23 5.83
CA THR A 14 17.55 2.30 7.01
C THR A 14 17.36 3.56 7.84
N ASP A 15 16.91 4.65 7.22
CA ASP A 15 16.81 5.96 7.85
C ASP A 15 15.46 6.16 8.55
N LYS A 16 14.61 7.02 8.04
CA LYS A 16 13.30 7.30 8.65
C LYS A 16 12.41 6.05 8.64
N ASN A 17 11.91 5.67 9.82
CA ASN A 17 11.07 4.48 10.00
C ASN A 17 11.71 3.20 9.41
N PRO A 18 12.84 2.71 9.97
CA PRO A 18 13.54 1.55 9.44
C PRO A 18 12.63 0.34 9.29
N ARG A 19 12.66 -0.27 8.11
CA ARG A 19 11.80 -1.40 7.76
C ARG A 19 12.30 -2.14 6.53
N GLU A 20 11.83 -3.33 6.37
CA GLU A 20 11.96 -4.10 5.13
C GLU A 20 10.72 -3.88 4.26
N ILE A 21 10.91 -3.83 2.94
CA ILE A 21 9.83 -3.66 1.97
C ILE A 21 9.85 -4.84 1.01
N VAL A 22 8.70 -5.44 0.79
CA VAL A 22 8.48 -6.41 -0.30
C VAL A 22 7.43 -5.89 -1.27
N MET A 23 7.70 -6.05 -2.57
CA MET A 23 6.75 -5.76 -3.63
C MET A 23 6.21 -7.08 -4.18
N LEU A 24 4.94 -7.35 -3.90
CA LEU A 24 4.26 -8.57 -4.27
C LEU A 24 3.41 -8.37 -5.52
N ARG A 25 3.20 -9.45 -6.23
CA ARG A 25 2.36 -9.50 -7.42
C ARG A 25 0.98 -10.02 -7.04
N GLY A 26 -0.06 -9.27 -7.39
CA GLY A 26 -1.45 -9.68 -7.18
C GLY A 26 -2.19 -9.91 -8.49
N SER A 27 -3.51 -10.13 -8.37
CA SER A 27 -4.40 -10.27 -9.53
C SER A 27 -4.74 -8.95 -10.22
N GLY A 28 -4.21 -7.84 -9.69
CA GLY A 28 -4.46 -6.47 -10.15
C GLY A 28 -5.47 -5.74 -9.27
N CYS A 29 -5.52 -4.43 -9.44
CA CYS A 29 -6.41 -3.55 -8.70
C CYS A 29 -7.83 -3.62 -9.27
N ARG A 30 -8.84 -3.84 -8.44
CA ARG A 30 -10.26 -3.85 -8.86
C ARG A 30 -10.77 -2.46 -9.23
N TYR A 31 -10.22 -1.41 -8.63
CA TYR A 31 -10.63 -0.05 -8.96
C TYR A 31 -10.20 0.33 -10.38
N LEU A 32 -8.95 0.16 -10.73
CA LEU A 32 -8.34 0.25 -12.08
C LEU A 32 -8.66 1.53 -12.87
N ARG A 33 -9.04 2.64 -12.21
CA ARG A 33 -9.40 3.90 -12.88
C ARG A 33 -8.42 5.03 -12.64
N CYS A 34 -7.51 4.88 -11.65
CA CYS A 34 -6.54 5.92 -11.34
C CYS A 34 -5.66 6.23 -12.56
N ARG A 35 -5.74 7.46 -13.09
CA ARG A 35 -5.10 7.85 -14.35
C ARG A 35 -3.58 7.96 -14.29
N PHE A 36 -3.00 7.95 -13.10
CA PHE A 36 -1.55 8.06 -12.85
C PHE A 36 -0.90 6.71 -12.53
N CYS A 37 -1.69 5.65 -12.37
CA CYS A 37 -1.22 4.41 -11.77
C CYS A 37 -0.90 3.34 -12.83
N ASP A 38 0.36 2.88 -12.81
CA ASP A 38 0.87 1.80 -13.66
C ASP A 38 1.06 0.47 -12.90
N TYR A 39 0.67 0.38 -11.63
CA TYR A 39 0.83 -0.85 -10.83
C TYR A 39 0.10 -2.05 -11.42
N HIS A 40 -0.95 -1.82 -12.21
CA HIS A 40 -1.67 -2.88 -12.91
C HIS A 40 -0.79 -3.62 -13.95
N LEU A 41 0.31 -3.02 -14.41
CA LEU A 41 1.26 -3.65 -15.35
C LEU A 41 2.02 -4.81 -14.70
N ASP A 42 2.21 -4.80 -13.37
CA ASP A 42 2.80 -5.90 -12.60
C ASP A 42 1.70 -6.74 -11.93
N SER A 43 0.79 -7.27 -12.72
CA SER A 43 -0.29 -8.12 -12.22
C SER A 43 -0.50 -9.35 -13.11
N SER A 44 -1.04 -10.43 -12.54
CA SER A 44 -1.41 -11.63 -13.29
C SER A 44 -2.59 -12.33 -12.62
N ARG A 45 -3.48 -12.92 -13.43
CA ARG A 45 -4.57 -13.77 -12.93
C ARG A 45 -4.12 -15.19 -12.61
N ASN A 46 -2.85 -15.53 -12.88
CA ASN A 46 -2.26 -16.81 -12.54
C ASN A 46 -1.78 -16.80 -11.08
N GLU A 47 -2.61 -17.26 -10.16
CA GLU A 47 -2.35 -17.26 -8.72
C GLU A 47 -1.10 -18.10 -8.35
N GLU A 48 -0.87 -19.22 -9.01
CA GLU A 48 0.32 -20.06 -8.76
C GLU A 48 1.63 -19.34 -9.14
N GLU A 49 1.61 -18.63 -10.26
CA GLU A 49 2.75 -17.80 -10.67
C GLU A 49 2.98 -16.64 -9.70
N ASN A 50 1.90 -15.94 -9.31
CA ASN A 50 1.97 -14.88 -8.32
C ASN A 50 2.53 -15.39 -7.00
N TYR A 51 2.00 -16.49 -6.49
CA TYR A 51 2.48 -17.09 -5.25
C TYR A 51 3.97 -17.47 -5.32
N ARG A 52 4.43 -18.07 -6.42
CA ARG A 52 5.85 -18.41 -6.59
C ARG A 52 6.76 -17.18 -6.51
N ILE A 53 6.38 -16.09 -7.21
CA ILE A 53 7.11 -14.81 -7.19
C ILE A 53 7.09 -14.19 -5.79
N ASN A 54 5.92 -14.19 -5.16
CA ASN A 54 5.71 -13.60 -3.85
C ASN A 54 6.48 -14.35 -2.76
N LYS A 55 6.49 -15.67 -2.81
CA LYS A 55 7.25 -16.51 -1.89
C LYS A 55 8.76 -16.26 -2.01
N GLU A 56 9.27 -16.08 -3.22
CA GLU A 56 10.67 -15.72 -3.45
C GLU A 56 10.99 -14.33 -2.85
N ALA A 57 10.13 -13.33 -3.06
CA ALA A 57 10.31 -12.01 -2.47
C ALA A 57 10.29 -12.06 -0.94
N LEU A 58 9.29 -12.74 -0.36
CA LEU A 58 9.12 -12.89 1.08
C LEU A 58 10.26 -13.69 1.74
N SER A 59 10.90 -14.61 1.02
CA SER A 59 12.04 -15.38 1.54
C SER A 59 13.26 -14.50 1.86
N LYS A 60 13.35 -13.30 1.31
CA LYS A 60 14.43 -12.33 1.55
C LYS A 60 14.26 -11.55 2.85
N VAL A 61 13.07 -11.57 3.46
CA VAL A 61 12.80 -10.90 4.72
C VAL A 61 13.58 -11.58 5.83
N ASN A 62 14.33 -10.77 6.57
CA ASN A 62 15.18 -11.27 7.68
C ASN A 62 14.71 -10.83 9.07
N GLY A 63 13.83 -9.84 9.17
CA GLY A 63 13.25 -9.35 10.42
C GLY A 63 14.12 -8.35 11.18
N ILE A 64 15.16 -7.81 10.55
CA ILE A 64 16.16 -6.95 11.22
C ILE A 64 15.55 -5.74 11.97
N TYR A 65 14.40 -5.24 11.50
CA TYR A 65 13.71 -4.11 12.14
C TYR A 65 12.39 -4.50 12.81
N HIS A 66 12.02 -5.79 12.78
CA HIS A 66 10.70 -6.26 13.20
C HIS A 66 9.53 -5.50 12.54
N SER A 67 9.80 -4.86 11.42
CA SER A 67 8.88 -4.01 10.65
C SER A 67 8.94 -4.38 9.18
N LEU A 68 7.80 -4.78 8.62
CA LEU A 68 7.65 -5.19 7.23
C LEU A 68 6.58 -4.33 6.54
N GLU A 69 6.90 -3.78 5.40
CA GLU A 69 5.96 -3.15 4.48
C GLU A 69 5.74 -4.04 3.28
N VAL A 70 4.48 -4.33 3.00
CA VAL A 70 4.06 -5.13 1.85
C VAL A 70 3.30 -4.24 0.89
N ILE A 71 3.88 -4.04 -0.29
CA ILE A 71 3.27 -3.33 -1.41
C ILE A 71 2.84 -4.38 -2.44
N ASN A 72 1.73 -4.19 -3.10
CA ASN A 72 1.30 -5.05 -4.19
C ASN A 72 0.60 -4.26 -5.31
N SER A 73 0.36 -4.89 -6.43
CA SER A 73 -0.29 -4.31 -7.62
C SER A 73 -1.78 -3.97 -7.43
N GLY A 74 -2.17 -3.58 -6.22
CA GLY A 74 -3.54 -3.26 -5.82
C GLY A 74 -3.62 -3.08 -4.31
N SER A 75 -4.78 -3.38 -3.73
CA SER A 75 -4.94 -3.42 -2.27
C SER A 75 -4.52 -4.78 -1.72
N PHE A 76 -4.01 -4.83 -0.50
CA PHE A 76 -3.62 -6.11 0.13
C PHE A 76 -4.78 -7.13 0.19
N LEU A 77 -6.02 -6.65 0.20
CA LEU A 77 -7.24 -7.45 0.16
C LEU A 77 -7.46 -8.18 -1.18
N GLU A 78 -6.65 -7.88 -2.18
CA GLU A 78 -6.67 -8.49 -3.52
C GLU A 78 -5.55 -9.51 -3.71
N LEU A 79 -4.74 -9.75 -2.67
CA LEU A 79 -3.78 -10.85 -2.64
C LEU A 79 -4.49 -12.18 -2.49
N ASP A 80 -3.97 -13.23 -3.12
CA ASP A 80 -4.43 -14.59 -2.95
C ASP A 80 -4.19 -15.12 -1.53
N GLU A 81 -4.96 -16.13 -1.13
CA GLU A 81 -4.90 -16.66 0.23
C GLU A 81 -3.55 -17.31 0.55
N LYS A 82 -2.93 -18.01 -0.40
CA LYS A 82 -1.61 -18.62 -0.22
C LYS A 82 -0.53 -17.58 0.07
N THR A 83 -0.56 -16.46 -0.69
CA THR A 83 0.35 -15.32 -0.45
C THR A 83 0.09 -14.70 0.93
N MET A 84 -1.16 -14.53 1.34
CA MET A 84 -1.50 -13.99 2.65
C MET A 84 -1.07 -14.93 3.79
N GLU A 85 -1.18 -16.25 3.61
CA GLU A 85 -0.65 -17.24 4.55
C GLU A 85 0.87 -17.18 4.66
N GLU A 86 1.56 -17.02 3.54
CA GLU A 86 3.02 -16.88 3.51
C GLU A 86 3.48 -15.61 4.23
N ILE A 87 2.79 -14.47 4.06
CA ILE A 87 3.06 -13.25 4.82
C ILE A 87 2.93 -13.52 6.32
N ARG A 88 1.85 -14.19 6.76
CA ARG A 88 1.64 -14.54 8.18
C ARG A 88 2.75 -15.42 8.71
N ARG A 89 3.15 -16.44 7.93
CA ARG A 89 4.25 -17.34 8.28
C ARG A 89 5.56 -16.57 8.48
N VAL A 90 5.91 -15.72 7.52
CA VAL A 90 7.12 -14.88 7.58
C VAL A 90 7.07 -13.93 8.78
N CYS A 91 5.93 -13.27 9.01
CA CYS A 91 5.77 -12.39 10.18
C CYS A 91 6.05 -13.13 11.49
N LYS A 92 5.54 -14.33 11.64
CA LYS A 92 5.77 -15.16 12.84
C LYS A 92 7.23 -15.61 12.96
N GLU A 93 7.80 -16.16 11.89
CA GLU A 93 9.18 -16.69 11.90
C GLU A 93 10.23 -15.61 12.09
N LYS A 94 10.01 -14.43 11.52
CA LYS A 94 10.93 -13.29 11.57
C LYS A 94 10.60 -12.30 12.70
N GLN A 95 9.64 -12.64 13.55
CA GLN A 95 9.23 -11.83 14.70
C GLN A 95 8.83 -10.39 14.29
N ILE A 96 8.12 -10.25 13.18
CA ILE A 96 7.60 -8.97 12.72
C ILE A 96 6.50 -8.52 13.69
N SER A 97 6.71 -7.40 14.34
CA SER A 97 5.75 -6.80 15.27
C SER A 97 4.95 -5.67 14.64
N GLN A 98 5.44 -5.11 13.54
CA GLN A 98 4.75 -4.08 12.78
C GLN A 98 4.66 -4.46 11.31
N LEU A 99 3.43 -4.56 10.80
CA LEU A 99 3.14 -4.86 9.39
C LEU A 99 2.46 -3.65 8.76
N ARG A 100 2.88 -3.27 7.55
CA ARG A 100 2.23 -2.21 6.76
C ARG A 100 1.65 -2.80 5.50
N PHE A 101 0.42 -2.42 5.19
CA PHE A 101 -0.24 -2.73 3.93
C PHE A 101 -0.77 -1.46 3.27
N GLU A 102 -0.84 -1.50 1.95
CA GLU A 102 -1.55 -0.49 1.17
C GLU A 102 -3.00 -0.91 0.90
N VAL A 103 -3.92 0.07 0.96
CA VAL A 103 -5.33 -0.16 0.70
C VAL A 103 -5.94 1.00 -0.09
N HIS A 104 -6.80 0.69 -1.05
CA HIS A 104 -7.66 1.67 -1.69
C HIS A 104 -8.89 1.96 -0.83
N TRP A 105 -9.40 3.19 -0.85
CA TRP A 105 -10.56 3.62 -0.06
C TRP A 105 -11.79 2.72 -0.21
N MET A 106 -12.00 2.13 -1.38
CA MET A 106 -13.13 1.21 -1.62
C MET A 106 -13.22 0.07 -0.59
N TYR A 107 -12.12 -0.25 0.08
CA TYR A 107 -12.03 -1.30 1.11
C TYR A 107 -12.03 -0.77 2.55
N HIS A 108 -12.24 0.53 2.78
CA HIS A 108 -12.12 1.16 4.10
C HIS A 108 -12.90 0.43 5.21
N LYS A 109 -14.10 -0.07 4.89
CA LYS A 109 -14.96 -0.81 5.85
C LYS A 109 -14.37 -2.14 6.32
N HIS A 110 -13.41 -2.70 5.59
CA HIS A 110 -12.80 -3.98 5.93
C HIS A 110 -11.53 -3.84 6.78
N VAL A 111 -10.95 -2.65 6.85
CA VAL A 111 -9.65 -2.41 7.49
C VAL A 111 -9.66 -2.80 8.97
N GLN A 112 -10.67 -2.36 9.73
CA GLN A 112 -10.73 -2.62 11.17
C GLN A 112 -10.70 -4.11 11.50
N LYS A 113 -11.43 -4.94 10.73
CA LYS A 113 -11.40 -6.41 10.89
C LYS A 113 -9.98 -6.97 10.78
N TRP A 114 -9.18 -6.46 9.86
CA TRP A 114 -7.80 -6.90 9.67
C TRP A 114 -6.86 -6.36 10.74
N LYS A 115 -7.04 -5.11 11.18
CA LYS A 115 -6.31 -4.57 12.35
C LYS A 115 -6.54 -5.45 13.59
N ASP A 116 -7.79 -5.83 13.86
CA ASP A 116 -8.15 -6.70 14.99
C ASP A 116 -7.57 -8.11 14.83
N TYR A 117 -7.59 -8.65 13.61
CA TYR A 117 -7.03 -9.97 13.31
C TYR A 117 -5.53 -10.03 13.60
N PHE A 118 -4.74 -9.08 13.10
CA PHE A 118 -3.30 -9.06 13.34
C PHE A 118 -2.94 -8.70 14.78
N LYS A 119 -3.72 -7.84 15.42
CA LYS A 119 -3.56 -7.51 16.85
C LYS A 119 -3.64 -8.74 17.74
N LYS A 120 -4.55 -9.66 17.47
CA LYS A 120 -4.67 -10.94 18.20
C LYS A 120 -3.42 -11.83 18.04
N GLN A 121 -2.60 -11.58 17.06
CA GLN A 121 -1.34 -12.30 16.81
C GLN A 121 -0.10 -11.51 17.31
N GLY A 122 -0.31 -10.40 18.03
CA GLY A 122 0.78 -9.56 18.53
C GLY A 122 1.39 -8.64 17.48
N ILE A 123 0.73 -8.48 16.32
CA ILE A 123 1.22 -7.65 15.20
C ILE A 123 0.39 -6.37 15.12
N THR A 124 1.06 -5.22 15.13
CA THR A 124 0.43 -3.94 14.84
C THR A 124 0.31 -3.77 13.33
N LEU A 125 -0.91 -3.79 12.81
CA LEU A 125 -1.16 -3.50 11.40
C LEU A 125 -1.30 -1.98 11.19
N LYS A 126 -0.44 -1.42 10.36
CA LYS A 126 -0.49 -0.05 9.85
C LYS A 126 -1.05 -0.05 8.42
N ILE A 127 -1.94 0.85 8.15
CA ILE A 127 -2.53 1.02 6.81
C ILE A 127 -2.01 2.29 6.17
N LYS A 128 -1.43 2.13 4.99
CA LYS A 128 -1.06 3.22 4.10
C LYS A 128 -2.12 3.37 3.01
N MET A 129 -2.53 4.58 2.74
CA MET A 129 -3.53 4.86 1.71
C MET A 129 -3.04 5.91 0.72
N GLY A 130 -3.10 5.60 -0.55
CA GLY A 130 -2.89 6.58 -1.62
C GLY A 130 -4.08 7.53 -1.65
N VAL A 131 -3.90 8.75 -1.16
CA VAL A 131 -4.89 9.85 -1.23
C VAL A 131 -4.57 10.76 -2.40
N GLU A 132 -3.30 10.90 -2.70
CA GLU A 132 -2.66 11.68 -3.76
C GLU A 132 -2.78 13.20 -3.56
N THR A 133 -3.94 13.70 -3.17
CA THR A 133 -4.23 15.09 -2.79
C THR A 133 -5.48 15.14 -1.92
N PHE A 134 -5.55 16.13 -1.03
CA PHE A 134 -6.77 16.42 -0.27
C PHE A 134 -7.71 17.39 -1.02
N ASP A 135 -7.31 17.92 -2.18
CA ASP A 135 -8.21 18.64 -3.08
C ASP A 135 -9.15 17.64 -3.76
N ASP A 136 -10.41 17.60 -3.29
CA ASP A 136 -11.42 16.65 -3.77
C ASP A 136 -11.72 16.80 -5.27
N THR A 137 -11.73 18.04 -5.75
CA THR A 137 -11.98 18.32 -7.18
C THR A 137 -10.83 17.80 -8.04
N PHE A 138 -9.59 18.11 -7.66
CA PHE A 138 -8.42 17.64 -8.38
C PHE A 138 -8.29 16.11 -8.32
N ARG A 139 -8.55 15.51 -7.16
CA ARG A 139 -8.55 14.06 -6.94
C ARG A 139 -9.57 13.34 -7.81
N ARG A 140 -10.76 13.91 -7.98
CA ARG A 140 -11.82 13.37 -8.83
C ARG A 140 -11.52 13.59 -10.31
N GLU A 141 -11.24 14.84 -10.71
CA GLU A 141 -11.22 15.22 -12.14
C GLU A 141 -9.89 14.87 -12.81
N VAL A 142 -8.78 14.94 -12.09
CA VAL A 142 -7.46 14.66 -12.64
C VAL A 142 -7.03 13.22 -12.37
N PHE A 143 -7.16 12.76 -11.13
CA PHE A 143 -6.68 11.44 -10.74
C PHE A 143 -7.70 10.31 -10.91
N ASP A 144 -8.99 10.60 -10.94
CA ASP A 144 -10.07 9.59 -10.95
C ASP A 144 -9.88 8.55 -9.83
N LYS A 145 -9.69 9.02 -8.59
CA LYS A 145 -9.28 8.18 -7.46
C LYS A 145 -10.43 7.44 -6.77
N GLY A 146 -11.70 7.82 -7.00
CA GLY A 146 -12.87 7.18 -6.37
C GLY A 146 -12.98 7.41 -4.87
N MET A 147 -12.68 8.62 -4.44
CA MET A 147 -12.76 9.08 -3.05
C MET A 147 -13.53 10.42 -2.97
N GLU A 148 -14.59 10.55 -3.79
CA GLU A 148 -15.37 11.78 -3.90
C GLU A 148 -16.03 12.14 -2.56
N GLY A 149 -15.82 13.37 -2.10
CA GLY A 149 -16.39 13.90 -0.87
C GLY A 149 -15.82 13.32 0.43
N VAL A 150 -14.80 12.47 0.35
CA VAL A 150 -14.15 11.88 1.54
C VAL A 150 -13.26 12.92 2.22
N MET A 151 -13.55 13.20 3.49
CA MET A 151 -12.83 14.18 4.28
C MET A 151 -11.56 13.61 4.92
N PRO A 152 -10.53 14.45 5.19
CA PRO A 152 -9.28 14.00 5.82
C PRO A 152 -9.49 13.27 7.15
N GLU A 153 -10.47 13.70 7.96
CA GLU A 153 -10.82 13.08 9.24
C GLU A 153 -11.33 11.63 9.07
N GLU A 154 -12.11 11.39 8.02
CA GLU A 154 -12.62 10.05 7.71
C GLU A 154 -11.49 9.13 7.27
N ILE A 155 -10.55 9.65 6.47
CA ILE A 155 -9.36 8.92 6.05
C ILE A 155 -8.50 8.56 7.27
N ALA A 156 -8.26 9.51 8.18
CA ALA A 156 -7.50 9.31 9.40
C ALA A 156 -8.15 8.31 10.36
N GLY A 157 -9.46 8.14 10.30
CA GLY A 157 -10.18 7.08 11.02
C GLY A 157 -9.88 5.67 10.52
N VAL A 158 -9.27 5.53 9.34
CA VAL A 158 -8.99 4.24 8.68
C VAL A 158 -7.49 4.01 8.47
N ALA A 159 -6.82 4.99 7.87
CA ALA A 159 -5.40 4.92 7.50
C ALA A 159 -4.51 5.50 8.59
N ASP A 160 -3.34 4.92 8.75
CA ASP A 160 -2.29 5.41 9.65
C ASP A 160 -1.27 6.28 8.92
N GLU A 161 -1.16 6.11 7.61
CA GLU A 161 -0.21 6.82 6.74
C GLU A 161 -0.91 7.12 5.39
N VAL A 162 -0.54 8.23 4.75
CA VAL A 162 -1.04 8.57 3.41
C VAL A 162 0.09 8.82 2.43
N CYS A 163 -0.15 8.52 1.15
CA CYS A 163 0.71 8.93 0.05
C CYS A 163 0.09 10.15 -0.64
N LEU A 164 0.93 11.14 -0.92
CA LEU A 164 0.58 12.33 -1.68
C LEU A 164 1.43 12.39 -2.95
N LEU A 165 0.86 12.84 -4.05
CA LEU A 165 1.55 13.07 -5.31
C LEU A 165 1.74 14.57 -5.55
N PHE A 166 2.97 14.95 -5.88
CA PHE A 166 3.35 16.33 -6.16
C PHE A 166 3.95 16.47 -7.55
N GLY A 167 3.82 17.68 -8.13
CA GLY A 167 4.39 18.02 -9.42
C GLY A 167 3.53 17.56 -10.62
N ILE A 168 2.28 17.26 -10.40
CA ILE A 168 1.34 16.90 -11.47
C ILE A 168 0.81 18.18 -12.14
N SER A 169 0.67 18.15 -13.46
CA SER A 169 0.13 19.27 -14.22
C SER A 169 -1.20 19.75 -13.65
N GLY A 170 -1.32 21.04 -13.39
CA GLY A 170 -2.49 21.65 -12.75
C GLY A 170 -2.39 21.82 -11.23
N GLN A 171 -1.43 21.20 -10.57
CA GLN A 171 -1.13 21.54 -9.17
C GLN A 171 -0.37 22.86 -9.08
N THR A 172 -0.65 23.62 -8.03
CA THR A 172 0.08 24.86 -7.67
C THR A 172 0.91 24.63 -6.42
N ALA A 173 1.91 25.50 -6.19
CA ALA A 173 2.67 25.46 -4.93
C ALA A 173 1.77 25.58 -3.71
N GLU A 174 0.72 26.41 -3.79
CA GLU A 174 -0.26 26.62 -2.74
C GLU A 174 -1.09 25.34 -2.48
N SER A 175 -1.58 24.66 -3.54
CA SER A 175 -2.34 23.41 -3.37
C SER A 175 -1.47 22.31 -2.76
N MET A 176 -0.22 22.17 -3.19
CA MET A 176 0.74 21.21 -2.63
C MET A 176 1.07 21.51 -1.16
N GLN A 177 1.24 22.80 -0.81
CA GLN A 177 1.46 23.22 0.57
C GLN A 177 0.28 22.86 1.46
N LYS A 178 -0.94 23.10 1.00
CA LYS A 178 -2.18 22.72 1.72
C LYS A 178 -2.28 21.22 1.92
N ASP A 179 -1.89 20.42 0.94
CA ASP A 179 -1.83 18.96 1.08
C ASP A 179 -0.84 18.53 2.17
N LEU A 180 0.35 19.14 2.22
CA LEU A 180 1.33 18.88 3.28
C LEU A 180 0.80 19.25 4.67
N GLU A 181 0.22 20.44 4.81
CA GLU A 181 -0.35 20.90 6.08
C GLU A 181 -1.47 19.99 6.56
N THR A 182 -2.34 19.56 5.64
CA THR A 182 -3.40 18.61 5.94
C THR A 182 -2.83 17.24 6.34
N GLY A 183 -1.85 16.74 5.59
CA GLY A 183 -1.17 15.49 5.92
C GLY A 183 -0.53 15.52 7.31
N LEU A 184 0.24 16.58 7.63
CA LEU A 184 0.88 16.75 8.93
C LEU A 184 -0.11 16.94 10.10
N LYS A 185 -1.32 17.42 9.82
CA LYS A 185 -2.35 17.60 10.85
C LYS A 185 -3.03 16.29 11.25
N TYR A 186 -3.21 15.37 10.32
CA TYR A 186 -4.06 14.18 10.53
C TYR A 186 -3.27 12.86 10.58
N PHE A 187 -2.04 12.83 10.07
CA PHE A 187 -1.18 11.63 9.92
C PHE A 187 0.27 11.92 10.37
#